data_1c14dd489570b3df27be269679a8877e
#
_entry.id   1c14dd489570b3df27be269679a8877e
#
_cell.length_a   1.000
_cell.length_b   1.000
_cell.length_c   1.000
_cell.angle_alpha   90.00
_cell.angle_beta   90.00
_cell.angle_gamma   90.00
#
_symmetry.space_group_name_H-M   'P 1'
#
loop_
_entity.id
_entity.type
_entity.pdbx_description
1 polymer ?
#
loop_
_entity_poly.entity_id
_entity_poly.type
_entity_poly.pdbx_seq_one_letter_code
_entity_poly.pdbx_strand_id
1 'polypeptide(L)'
;MHSKFLTNLARKISWFQVAIICLFLFALVLRFWGLSRFNTLVFDENIYVEQSNNYLTKTAFFSDHPPLSKYLIALGIWLDTHNPFGQYSPPYPIEASQLNAFSYRWMNAFFGSFVPLIVSGIAYQLSHRRSYALLAGGLAAIDGFLLVDSRYALNNIYIVTFGLLGQWLLLLALASRVKRRRLYLALSGIFFGACLSIKWNGLGFLLGAYCMWGGIWLLQKIQSLDLLNIPISINNSIQNIGVEKSDKEFSSPLKNLSQLSWIDLLCDLGLIPAIIYFVSWAPHLHLFPNPGFWAIHQQSFAFHDQLGSSQDIHPYCSRWYTWPLMLRPVAYFFDQVTKEETNQTIYYAVQGTGNPVLWWFSSAAILIVCLLLIKQIFSWSNATDSASKSPNSAIAFLALATVKRIRNWLKNVWPNRSTQMAFSSPVHQFWIPFYLVSNYSANFLPWAKVSRCTFLYHYMSASIFAFLGLAWLVDRWLSSHELWQRLMGVTILFLVLAAFVFWLPIYLGLPLSPEAFQVRMWLKSWI
;
A
#
# COMPACT_ATOMS: atom_id res chain seq x y z
N MET A 1 25.76 35.77 -16.64
CA MET A 1 25.10 35.42 -15.38
C MET A 1 24.31 34.11 -15.45
N HIS A 2 23.57 33.80 -16.52
CA HIS A 2 22.78 32.55 -16.68
C HIS A 2 23.60 31.24 -16.60
N SER A 3 24.79 31.20 -17.16
CA SER A 3 25.60 29.96 -17.17
C SER A 3 26.14 29.57 -15.78
N LYS A 4 26.51 30.53 -14.94
CA LYS A 4 26.93 30.26 -13.55
C LYS A 4 25.76 29.86 -12.63
N PHE A 5 24.53 30.32 -12.91
CA PHE A 5 23.36 29.92 -12.17
C PHE A 5 22.97 28.47 -12.47
N LEU A 6 22.97 28.07 -13.74
CA LEU A 6 22.69 26.70 -14.17
C LEU A 6 23.78 25.71 -13.70
N THR A 7 25.06 26.10 -13.73
CA THR A 7 26.14 25.23 -13.20
C THR A 7 26.12 25.10 -11.68
N ASN A 8 25.67 26.12 -10.94
CA ASN A 8 25.48 26.03 -9.48
C ASN A 8 24.25 25.23 -9.11
N LEU A 9 23.17 25.25 -9.90
CA LEU A 9 22.01 24.39 -9.73
C LEU A 9 22.37 22.92 -10.01
N ALA A 10 23.08 22.64 -11.09
CA ALA A 10 23.50 21.28 -11.47
C ALA A 10 24.45 20.64 -10.44
N ARG A 11 25.27 21.43 -9.74
CA ARG A 11 26.16 20.93 -8.66
C ARG A 11 25.42 20.56 -7.37
N LYS A 12 24.15 20.99 -7.18
CA LYS A 12 23.36 20.73 -5.95
C LYS A 12 22.39 19.56 -6.08
N ILE A 13 22.01 19.13 -7.29
CA ILE A 13 21.04 18.05 -7.49
C ILE A 13 21.77 16.70 -7.45
N SER A 14 21.45 15.87 -6.47
CA SER A 14 22.01 14.52 -6.39
C SER A 14 21.38 13.59 -7.44
N TRP A 15 22.13 12.60 -7.93
CA TRP A 15 21.61 11.59 -8.85
C TRP A 15 20.31 10.94 -8.35
N PHE A 16 20.17 10.78 -7.03
CA PHE A 16 18.99 10.21 -6.41
C PHE A 16 17.74 11.10 -6.58
N GLN A 17 17.91 12.42 -6.46
CA GLN A 17 16.83 13.37 -6.71
C GLN A 17 16.38 13.32 -8.17
N VAL A 18 17.33 13.24 -9.10
CA VAL A 18 17.02 13.06 -10.54
C VAL A 18 16.25 11.77 -10.75
N ALA A 19 16.71 10.66 -10.19
CA ALA A 19 16.04 9.37 -10.33
C ALA A 19 14.61 9.37 -9.76
N ILE A 20 14.36 10.04 -8.62
CA ILE A 20 13.02 10.21 -8.04
C ILE A 20 12.13 11.07 -8.95
N ILE A 21 12.67 12.14 -9.52
CA ILE A 21 11.92 12.98 -10.49
C ILE A 21 11.57 12.16 -11.74
N CYS A 22 12.53 11.41 -12.30
CA CYS A 22 12.28 10.53 -13.45
C CYS A 22 11.22 9.47 -13.12
N LEU A 23 11.26 8.88 -11.94
CA LEU A 23 10.25 7.92 -11.48
C LEU A 23 8.85 8.57 -11.41
N PHE A 24 8.77 9.79 -10.89
CA PHE A 24 7.51 10.53 -10.84
C PHE A 24 6.96 10.84 -12.23
N LEU A 25 7.80 11.37 -13.12
CA LEU A 25 7.40 11.69 -14.50
C LEU A 25 6.97 10.43 -15.25
N PHE A 26 7.69 9.32 -15.09
CA PHE A 26 7.30 8.03 -15.64
C PHE A 26 5.92 7.57 -15.13
N ALA A 27 5.70 7.65 -13.81
CA ALA A 27 4.43 7.31 -13.20
C ALA A 27 3.29 8.22 -13.69
N LEU A 28 3.55 9.53 -13.82
CA LEU A 28 2.60 10.52 -14.33
C LEU A 28 2.21 10.23 -15.78
N VAL A 29 3.21 10.05 -16.66
CA VAL A 29 2.99 9.76 -18.08
C VAL A 29 2.14 8.51 -18.26
N LEU A 30 2.46 7.41 -17.58
CA LEU A 30 1.70 6.17 -17.69
C LEU A 30 0.22 6.34 -17.28
N ARG A 31 -0.05 7.16 -16.27
CA ARG A 31 -1.40 7.34 -15.73
C ARG A 31 -2.23 8.31 -16.55
N PHE A 32 -1.62 9.34 -17.10
CA PHE A 32 -2.33 10.34 -17.91
C PHE A 32 -2.41 9.99 -19.39
N TRP A 33 -1.51 9.14 -19.91
CA TRP A 33 -1.48 8.82 -21.33
C TRP A 33 -2.75 8.10 -21.78
N GLY A 34 -3.48 8.70 -22.74
CA GLY A 34 -4.71 8.14 -23.27
C GLY A 34 -5.82 7.94 -22.21
N LEU A 35 -5.93 8.84 -21.22
CA LEU A 35 -6.88 8.73 -20.12
C LEU A 35 -8.34 8.75 -20.59
N SER A 36 -8.63 9.47 -21.68
CA SER A 36 -9.95 9.56 -22.31
C SER A 36 -10.14 8.56 -23.47
N ARG A 37 -9.27 7.55 -23.61
CA ARG A 37 -9.35 6.58 -24.72
C ARG A 37 -10.74 5.96 -24.86
N PHE A 38 -11.36 5.59 -23.76
CA PHE A 38 -12.74 5.12 -23.70
C PHE A 38 -13.59 6.21 -23.06
N ASN A 39 -14.33 6.95 -23.88
CA ASN A 39 -15.20 8.04 -23.41
C ASN A 39 -16.56 7.48 -22.99
N THR A 40 -16.54 6.50 -22.09
CA THR A 40 -17.70 5.86 -21.49
C THR A 40 -17.38 5.50 -20.05
N LEU A 41 -18.41 5.39 -19.21
CA LEU A 41 -18.27 4.92 -17.84
C LEU A 41 -17.92 3.41 -17.87
N VAL A 42 -16.91 3.01 -17.12
CA VAL A 42 -16.43 1.63 -17.07
C VAL A 42 -16.48 1.10 -15.64
N PHE A 43 -16.87 -0.16 -15.48
CA PHE A 43 -16.94 -0.86 -14.20
C PHE A 43 -17.72 0.00 -13.15
N ASP A 44 -17.18 0.12 -11.92
CA ASP A 44 -17.78 0.90 -10.83
C ASP A 44 -17.80 2.43 -11.07
N GLU A 45 -17.23 2.96 -12.18
CA GLU A 45 -17.41 4.37 -12.55
C GLU A 45 -18.88 4.74 -12.69
N ASN A 46 -19.74 3.78 -13.14
CA ASN A 46 -21.18 3.98 -13.19
C ASN A 46 -21.78 4.42 -11.83
N ILE A 47 -21.19 3.96 -10.73
CA ILE A 47 -21.63 4.30 -9.38
C ILE A 47 -20.93 5.58 -8.89
N TYR A 48 -19.58 5.59 -8.94
CA TYR A 48 -18.80 6.66 -8.31
C TYR A 48 -18.86 7.99 -9.05
N VAL A 49 -18.89 7.98 -10.39
CA VAL A 49 -19.02 9.20 -11.19
C VAL A 49 -20.42 9.77 -11.06
N GLU A 50 -21.46 8.93 -11.10
CA GLU A 50 -22.84 9.36 -10.87
C GLU A 50 -23.00 9.99 -9.49
N GLN A 51 -22.58 9.32 -8.42
CA GLN A 51 -22.65 9.85 -7.06
C GLN A 51 -21.84 11.13 -6.88
N SER A 52 -20.70 11.26 -7.60
CA SER A 52 -19.89 12.48 -7.58
C SER A 52 -20.57 13.63 -8.32
N ASN A 53 -21.20 13.36 -9.46
CA ASN A 53 -21.98 14.34 -10.21
C ASN A 53 -23.21 14.79 -9.43
N ASN A 54 -23.84 13.90 -8.67
CA ASN A 54 -24.98 14.20 -7.81
C ASN A 54 -24.66 15.25 -6.72
N TYR A 55 -23.40 15.35 -6.27
CA TYR A 55 -22.99 16.49 -5.41
C TYR A 55 -23.04 17.83 -6.17
N LEU A 56 -22.70 17.85 -7.44
CA LEU A 56 -22.67 19.07 -8.27
C LEU A 56 -24.09 19.48 -8.70
N THR A 57 -24.94 18.51 -9.01
CA THR A 57 -26.34 18.72 -9.40
C THR A 57 -27.29 18.82 -8.20
N LYS A 58 -26.79 18.59 -6.97
CA LYS A 58 -27.57 18.55 -5.73
C LYS A 58 -28.68 17.52 -5.74
N THR A 59 -28.47 16.41 -6.43
CA THR A 59 -29.41 15.28 -6.51
C THR A 59 -29.14 14.32 -5.36
N ALA A 60 -30.14 14.02 -4.54
CA ALA A 60 -30.00 13.11 -3.40
C ALA A 60 -29.73 11.67 -3.87
N PHE A 61 -28.85 10.95 -3.17
CA PHE A 61 -28.50 9.56 -3.46
C PHE A 61 -28.10 8.81 -2.19
N PHE A 62 -28.19 7.48 -2.23
CA PHE A 62 -27.66 6.61 -1.18
C PHE A 62 -26.13 6.46 -1.33
N SER A 63 -25.42 6.70 -0.23
CA SER A 63 -23.96 6.57 -0.18
C SER A 63 -23.57 5.31 0.61
N ASP A 64 -23.15 4.26 -0.12
CA ASP A 64 -22.70 2.98 0.43
C ASP A 64 -21.32 3.05 1.11
N HIS A 65 -20.54 4.07 0.79
CA HIS A 65 -19.20 4.34 1.32
C HIS A 65 -19.07 5.79 1.77
N PRO A 66 -18.13 6.12 2.70
CA PRO A 66 -17.83 7.50 3.08
C PRO A 66 -17.51 8.38 1.87
N PRO A 67 -17.73 9.70 1.97
CA PRO A 67 -17.89 10.55 0.79
C PRO A 67 -16.61 11.12 0.16
N LEU A 68 -15.44 11.03 0.81
CA LEU A 68 -14.26 11.82 0.42
C LEU A 68 -13.78 11.56 -1.02
N SER A 69 -13.78 10.31 -1.49
CA SER A 69 -13.40 10.02 -2.89
C SER A 69 -14.35 10.65 -3.90
N LYS A 70 -15.64 10.66 -3.58
CA LYS A 70 -16.69 11.25 -4.43
C LYS A 70 -16.51 12.77 -4.52
N TYR A 71 -16.09 13.43 -3.42
CA TYR A 71 -15.75 14.85 -3.46
C TYR A 71 -14.53 15.14 -4.32
N LEU A 72 -13.51 14.27 -4.29
CA LEU A 72 -12.33 14.44 -5.13
C LEU A 72 -12.66 14.26 -6.61
N ILE A 73 -13.49 13.27 -6.95
CA ILE A 73 -13.98 13.08 -8.32
C ILE A 73 -14.85 14.26 -8.73
N ALA A 74 -15.79 14.69 -7.89
CA ALA A 74 -16.64 15.87 -8.14
C ALA A 74 -15.81 17.15 -8.34
N LEU A 75 -14.76 17.35 -7.53
CA LEU A 75 -13.82 18.46 -7.72
C LEU A 75 -13.12 18.37 -9.08
N GLY A 76 -12.74 17.17 -9.50
CA GLY A 76 -12.16 16.94 -10.83
C GLY A 76 -13.10 17.34 -11.96
N ILE A 77 -14.35 16.92 -11.88
CA ILE A 77 -15.41 17.29 -12.83
C ILE A 77 -15.63 18.80 -12.82
N TRP A 78 -15.75 19.39 -11.63
CA TRP A 78 -15.99 20.82 -11.49
C TRP A 78 -14.84 21.67 -12.08
N LEU A 79 -13.59 21.32 -11.80
CA LEU A 79 -12.42 22.04 -12.33
C LEU A 79 -12.32 21.95 -13.85
N ASP A 80 -12.64 20.82 -14.45
CA ASP A 80 -12.62 20.63 -15.89
C ASP A 80 -13.73 21.43 -16.56
N THR A 81 -14.95 21.38 -16.02
CA THR A 81 -16.12 22.08 -16.56
C THR A 81 -16.08 23.60 -16.39
N HIS A 82 -15.33 24.13 -15.40
CA HIS A 82 -15.14 25.56 -15.17
C HIS A 82 -13.77 26.08 -15.63
N ASN A 83 -13.04 25.28 -16.41
CA ASN A 83 -11.74 25.68 -16.93
C ASN A 83 -11.90 26.79 -17.99
N PRO A 84 -11.36 28.00 -17.75
CA PRO A 84 -11.49 29.12 -18.72
C PRO A 84 -10.72 28.88 -20.03
N PHE A 85 -9.85 27.89 -20.07
CA PHE A 85 -9.07 27.48 -21.25
C PHE A 85 -9.64 26.21 -21.93
N GLY A 86 -10.73 25.63 -21.39
CA GLY A 86 -11.37 24.43 -21.92
C GLY A 86 -12.24 24.72 -23.15
N GLN A 87 -12.35 23.74 -24.04
CA GLN A 87 -13.38 23.76 -25.08
C GLN A 87 -14.74 23.58 -24.42
N TYR A 88 -15.71 24.39 -24.85
CA TYR A 88 -17.13 24.43 -24.49
C TYR A 88 -17.60 23.36 -23.47
N SER A 89 -17.88 23.81 -22.26
CA SER A 89 -18.59 23.01 -21.26
C SER A 89 -20.10 23.26 -21.41
N PRO A 90 -20.89 22.19 -21.58
CA PRO A 90 -22.33 22.34 -21.61
C PRO A 90 -22.85 22.93 -20.28
N PRO A 91 -23.98 23.67 -20.30
CA PRO A 91 -24.54 24.24 -19.07
C PRO A 91 -24.98 23.14 -18.10
N TYR A 92 -24.69 23.31 -16.80
CA TYR A 92 -25.21 22.44 -15.76
C TYR A 92 -26.73 22.53 -15.63
N PRO A 93 -27.44 21.44 -15.31
CA PRO A 93 -26.95 20.09 -14.95
C PRO A 93 -26.69 19.20 -16.16
N ILE A 94 -25.61 18.37 -16.09
CA ILE A 94 -25.23 17.39 -17.10
C ILE A 94 -25.39 16.00 -16.51
N GLU A 95 -25.90 15.04 -17.28
CA GLU A 95 -25.90 13.63 -16.88
C GLU A 95 -24.48 13.06 -16.81
N ALA A 96 -24.23 12.15 -15.89
CA ALA A 96 -22.92 11.51 -15.72
C ALA A 96 -22.41 10.83 -17.00
N SER A 97 -23.32 10.28 -17.80
CA SER A 97 -23.05 9.62 -19.09
C SER A 97 -22.54 10.59 -20.17
N GLN A 98 -22.81 11.87 -20.04
CA GLN A 98 -22.43 12.94 -20.99
C GLN A 98 -21.12 13.64 -20.61
N LEU A 99 -20.56 13.34 -19.43
CA LEU A 99 -19.30 13.90 -18.97
C LEU A 99 -18.13 13.37 -19.80
N ASN A 100 -17.15 14.23 -20.08
CA ASN A 100 -15.90 13.81 -20.69
C ASN A 100 -15.13 12.89 -19.70
N ALA A 101 -14.64 11.76 -20.18
CA ALA A 101 -13.90 10.79 -19.37
C ALA A 101 -12.67 11.40 -18.67
N PHE A 102 -12.00 12.39 -19.27
CA PHE A 102 -10.91 13.08 -18.61
C PHE A 102 -11.37 13.80 -17.35
N SER A 103 -12.52 14.45 -17.36
CA SER A 103 -13.02 15.27 -16.26
C SER A 103 -13.13 14.50 -14.94
N TYR A 104 -13.56 13.26 -14.97
CA TYR A 104 -13.74 12.45 -13.76
C TYR A 104 -12.56 11.51 -13.45
N ARG A 105 -11.61 11.27 -14.40
CA ARG A 105 -10.47 10.35 -14.21
C ARG A 105 -9.18 11.02 -13.77
N TRP A 106 -8.96 12.28 -14.13
CA TRP A 106 -7.66 12.93 -13.94
C TRP A 106 -7.25 13.05 -12.47
N MET A 107 -8.21 13.22 -11.55
CA MET A 107 -7.91 13.25 -10.11
C MET A 107 -7.36 11.91 -9.62
N ASN A 108 -7.94 10.80 -10.06
CA ASN A 108 -7.41 9.46 -9.75
C ASN A 108 -5.99 9.29 -10.30
N ALA A 109 -5.77 9.69 -11.57
CA ALA A 109 -4.46 9.63 -12.21
C ALA A 109 -3.42 10.49 -11.47
N PHE A 110 -3.82 11.69 -11.03
CA PHE A 110 -2.98 12.58 -10.25
C PHE A 110 -2.55 11.95 -8.91
N PHE A 111 -3.50 11.55 -8.08
CA PHE A 111 -3.19 10.91 -6.79
C PHE A 111 -2.41 9.62 -6.95
N GLY A 112 -2.77 8.78 -7.92
CA GLY A 112 -2.07 7.54 -8.22
C GLY A 112 -0.62 7.74 -8.66
N SER A 113 -0.29 8.89 -9.30
CA SER A 113 1.07 9.22 -9.71
C SER A 113 2.02 9.44 -8.54
N PHE A 114 1.52 9.78 -7.36
CA PHE A 114 2.32 9.94 -6.15
C PHE A 114 2.58 8.62 -5.42
N VAL A 115 1.82 7.55 -5.66
CA VAL A 115 1.99 6.27 -4.96
C VAL A 115 3.43 5.75 -5.06
N PRO A 116 4.09 5.68 -6.24
CA PRO A 116 5.48 5.25 -6.33
C PRO A 116 6.45 6.11 -5.51
N LEU A 117 6.22 7.41 -5.42
CA LEU A 117 7.04 8.33 -4.62
C LEU A 117 6.88 8.06 -3.12
N ILE A 118 5.64 7.88 -2.67
CA ILE A 118 5.34 7.60 -1.26
C ILE A 118 5.96 6.26 -0.86
N VAL A 119 5.85 5.25 -1.71
CA VAL A 119 6.49 3.93 -1.51
C VAL A 119 8.02 4.06 -1.45
N SER A 120 8.63 4.88 -2.34
CA SER A 120 10.06 5.20 -2.27
C SER A 120 10.41 5.90 -0.95
N GLY A 121 9.58 6.84 -0.51
CA GLY A 121 9.76 7.56 0.75
C GLY A 121 9.71 6.63 1.97
N ILE A 122 8.76 5.71 2.01
CA ILE A 122 8.64 4.67 3.05
C ILE A 122 9.89 3.78 3.05
N ALA A 123 10.29 3.25 1.89
CA ALA A 123 11.47 2.39 1.76
C ALA A 123 12.75 3.11 2.19
N TYR A 124 12.91 4.39 1.80
CA TYR A 124 14.03 5.20 2.24
C TYR A 124 14.03 5.41 3.76
N GLN A 125 12.88 5.71 4.34
CA GLN A 125 12.74 5.95 5.78
C GLN A 125 12.99 4.68 6.61
N LEU A 126 12.66 3.50 6.06
CA LEU A 126 12.92 2.22 6.72
C LEU A 126 14.41 1.83 6.76
N SER A 127 15.20 2.18 5.75
CA SER A 127 16.55 1.64 5.56
C SER A 127 17.64 2.68 5.33
N HIS A 128 17.28 3.92 4.99
CA HIS A 128 18.15 4.97 4.48
C HIS A 128 18.98 4.59 3.22
N ARG A 129 18.58 3.50 2.52
CA ARG A 129 19.23 3.03 1.27
C ARG A 129 18.48 3.57 0.06
N ARG A 130 19.21 4.32 -0.77
CA ARG A 130 18.68 4.92 -2.01
C ARG A 130 18.28 3.85 -3.03
N SER A 131 19.04 2.75 -3.11
CA SER A 131 18.75 1.62 -4.00
C SER A 131 17.42 0.94 -3.63
N TYR A 132 17.19 0.64 -2.35
CA TYR A 132 15.93 0.09 -1.90
C TYR A 132 14.74 1.02 -2.19
N ALA A 133 14.90 2.32 -1.95
CA ALA A 133 13.87 3.32 -2.24
C ALA A 133 13.46 3.32 -3.73
N LEU A 134 14.46 3.34 -4.64
CA LEU A 134 14.20 3.33 -6.09
C LEU A 134 13.60 2.01 -6.57
N LEU A 135 14.06 0.88 -6.04
CA LEU A 135 13.49 -0.43 -6.35
C LEU A 135 12.02 -0.52 -5.92
N ALA A 136 11.72 -0.13 -4.69
CA ALA A 136 10.37 -0.18 -4.16
C ALA A 136 9.40 0.71 -4.96
N GLY A 137 9.78 1.97 -5.21
CA GLY A 137 8.98 2.88 -6.02
C GLY A 137 8.87 2.42 -7.47
N GLY A 138 9.95 1.87 -8.06
CA GLY A 138 9.95 1.31 -9.40
C GLY A 138 8.97 0.15 -9.54
N LEU A 139 8.97 -0.81 -8.61
CA LEU A 139 8.01 -1.91 -8.59
C LEU A 139 6.56 -1.42 -8.46
N ALA A 140 6.30 -0.42 -7.59
CA ALA A 140 4.98 0.18 -7.45
C ALA A 140 4.55 0.96 -8.72
N ALA A 141 5.48 1.54 -9.47
CA ALA A 141 5.18 2.28 -10.71
C ALA A 141 4.74 1.36 -11.84
N ILE A 142 5.30 0.13 -11.91
CA ILE A 142 5.07 -0.87 -12.97
C ILE A 142 4.12 -2.00 -12.52
N ASP A 143 3.44 -1.85 -11.39
CA ASP A 143 2.33 -2.74 -11.06
C ASP A 143 1.10 -2.39 -11.89
N GLY A 144 0.56 -3.41 -12.59
CA GLY A 144 -0.58 -3.23 -13.48
C GLY A 144 -1.85 -2.82 -12.74
N PHE A 145 -2.08 -3.37 -11.55
CA PHE A 145 -3.30 -3.08 -10.80
C PHE A 145 -3.32 -1.63 -10.29
N LEU A 146 -2.22 -1.18 -9.69
CA LEU A 146 -2.06 0.22 -9.26
C LEU A 146 -2.16 1.19 -10.44
N LEU A 147 -1.64 0.79 -11.60
CA LEU A 147 -1.72 1.58 -12.82
C LEU A 147 -3.16 1.68 -13.32
N VAL A 148 -3.85 0.56 -13.49
CA VAL A 148 -5.24 0.52 -14.00
C VAL A 148 -6.17 1.26 -13.05
N ASP A 149 -6.19 0.93 -11.75
CA ASP A 149 -7.11 1.53 -10.77
C ASP A 149 -6.92 3.05 -10.65
N SER A 150 -5.69 3.56 -10.88
CA SER A 150 -5.42 5.00 -10.90
C SER A 150 -5.89 5.72 -12.16
N ARG A 151 -6.31 5.00 -13.20
CA ARG A 151 -6.77 5.59 -14.48
C ARG A 151 -8.28 5.69 -14.60
N TYR A 152 -9.01 5.14 -13.65
CA TYR A 152 -10.47 5.14 -13.60
C TYR A 152 -10.96 5.78 -12.30
N ALA A 153 -12.15 6.38 -12.34
CA ALA A 153 -12.72 7.11 -11.20
C ALA A 153 -13.26 6.15 -10.13
N LEU A 154 -12.35 5.50 -9.42
CA LEU A 154 -12.62 4.49 -8.40
C LEU A 154 -12.07 4.92 -7.03
N ASN A 155 -12.51 4.25 -5.97
CA ASN A 155 -12.15 4.61 -4.60
C ASN A 155 -10.74 4.16 -4.17
N ASN A 156 -10.25 3.03 -4.74
CA ASN A 156 -9.16 2.28 -4.09
C ASN A 156 -7.82 3.00 -4.14
N ILE A 157 -7.53 3.74 -5.23
CA ILE A 157 -6.26 4.48 -5.34
C ILE A 157 -6.11 5.58 -4.27
N TYR A 158 -7.22 6.22 -3.87
CA TYR A 158 -7.21 7.21 -2.79
C TYR A 158 -6.96 6.55 -1.43
N ILE A 159 -7.53 5.35 -1.18
CA ILE A 159 -7.26 4.57 0.05
C ILE A 159 -5.76 4.28 0.15
N VAL A 160 -5.17 3.77 -0.94
CA VAL A 160 -3.74 3.46 -1.01
C VAL A 160 -2.89 4.71 -0.80
N THR A 161 -3.21 5.80 -1.49
CA THR A 161 -2.44 7.06 -1.41
C THR A 161 -2.47 7.62 0.00
N PHE A 162 -3.65 7.80 0.59
CA PHE A 162 -3.77 8.41 1.92
C PHE A 162 -3.30 7.47 3.03
N GLY A 163 -3.57 6.17 2.92
CA GLY A 163 -3.08 5.19 3.88
C GLY A 163 -1.55 5.12 3.91
N LEU A 164 -0.89 5.14 2.75
CA LEU A 164 0.58 5.16 2.65
C LEU A 164 1.17 6.51 3.10
N LEU A 165 0.52 7.64 2.82
CA LEU A 165 0.93 8.95 3.36
C LEU A 165 0.88 8.93 4.88
N GLY A 166 -0.19 8.39 5.48
CA GLY A 166 -0.28 8.19 6.92
C GLY A 166 0.87 7.35 7.47
N GLN A 167 1.19 6.23 6.82
CA GLN A 167 2.31 5.37 7.20
C GLN A 167 3.68 6.06 7.02
N TRP A 168 3.89 6.81 5.95
CA TRP A 168 5.14 7.55 5.75
C TRP A 168 5.35 8.61 6.80
N LEU A 169 4.30 9.38 7.13
CA LEU A 169 4.34 10.41 8.17
C LEU A 169 4.56 9.80 9.55
N LEU A 170 3.97 8.63 9.84
CA LEU A 170 4.27 7.87 11.06
C LEU A 170 5.77 7.52 11.14
N LEU A 171 6.36 7.02 10.07
CA LEU A 171 7.79 6.72 10.02
C LEU A 171 8.66 7.98 10.21
N LEU A 172 8.25 9.11 9.63
CA LEU A 172 8.90 10.41 9.84
C LEU A 172 8.78 10.88 11.31
N ALA A 173 7.63 10.63 11.94
CA ALA A 173 7.46 10.90 13.37
C ALA A 173 8.43 10.07 14.21
N LEU A 174 8.54 8.76 13.92
CA LEU A 174 9.45 7.86 14.62
C LEU A 174 10.94 8.18 14.40
N ALA A 175 11.28 8.90 13.33
CA ALA A 175 12.65 9.36 13.07
C ALA A 175 12.94 10.77 13.61
N SER A 176 11.94 11.46 14.18
CA SER A 176 12.01 12.88 14.51
C SER A 176 12.20 13.15 16.01
N ARG A 177 12.76 14.34 16.34
CA ARG A 177 12.80 14.86 17.72
C ARG A 177 11.39 15.25 18.19
N VAL A 178 11.19 15.32 19.51
CA VAL A 178 9.88 15.46 20.19
C VAL A 178 8.92 16.48 19.55
N LYS A 179 9.38 17.70 19.26
CA LYS A 179 8.50 18.76 18.70
C LYS A 179 8.00 18.41 17.29
N ARG A 180 8.88 17.91 16.39
CA ARG A 180 8.51 17.50 15.03
C ARG A 180 7.73 16.18 15.04
N ARG A 181 7.99 15.30 16.04
CA ARG A 181 7.28 14.03 16.20
C ARG A 181 5.78 14.24 16.34
N ARG A 182 5.32 15.14 17.21
CA ARG A 182 3.89 15.46 17.37
C ARG A 182 3.25 15.96 16.08
N LEU A 183 3.94 16.88 15.37
CA LEU A 183 3.43 17.37 14.08
C LEU A 183 3.23 16.22 13.08
N TYR A 184 4.23 15.35 12.93
CA TYR A 184 4.11 14.24 11.98
C TYR A 184 3.11 13.17 12.44
N LEU A 185 2.93 12.95 13.75
CA LEU A 185 1.88 12.07 14.28
C LEU A 185 0.49 12.64 13.98
N ALA A 186 0.26 13.90 14.25
CA ALA A 186 -1.01 14.56 13.93
C ALA A 186 -1.32 14.52 12.42
N LEU A 187 -0.32 14.82 11.57
CA LEU A 187 -0.48 14.69 10.11
C LEU A 187 -0.76 13.24 9.70
N SER A 188 -0.08 12.26 10.31
CA SER A 188 -0.37 10.84 10.09
C SER A 188 -1.82 10.51 10.43
N GLY A 189 -2.33 11.00 11.57
CA GLY A 189 -3.72 10.86 11.97
C GLY A 189 -4.71 11.48 10.97
N ILE A 190 -4.40 12.68 10.44
CA ILE A 190 -5.20 13.33 9.39
C ILE A 190 -5.32 12.42 8.15
N PHE A 191 -4.21 11.88 7.67
CA PHE A 191 -4.24 11.03 6.48
C PHE A 191 -4.87 9.65 6.72
N PHE A 192 -4.73 9.07 7.92
CA PHE A 192 -5.50 7.87 8.27
C PHE A 192 -7.01 8.16 8.36
N GLY A 193 -7.40 9.32 8.90
CA GLY A 193 -8.78 9.77 8.89
C GLY A 193 -9.32 10.00 7.47
N ALA A 194 -8.54 10.62 6.59
CA ALA A 194 -8.89 10.79 5.19
C ALA A 194 -9.02 9.43 4.47
N CYS A 195 -8.11 8.50 4.73
CA CYS A 195 -8.20 7.13 4.20
C CYS A 195 -9.49 6.43 4.62
N LEU A 196 -9.86 6.52 5.90
CA LEU A 196 -11.11 5.99 6.44
C LEU A 196 -12.34 6.68 5.84
N SER A 197 -12.23 7.97 5.52
CA SER A 197 -13.30 8.76 4.90
C SER A 197 -13.57 8.43 3.44
N ILE A 198 -12.82 7.49 2.86
CA ILE A 198 -13.05 6.93 1.52
C ILE A 198 -13.77 5.59 1.61
N LYS A 199 -13.24 4.68 2.44
CA LYS A 199 -13.82 3.34 2.63
C LYS A 199 -13.30 2.74 3.94
N TRP A 200 -14.14 1.99 4.65
CA TRP A 200 -13.79 1.46 5.98
C TRP A 200 -12.60 0.51 6.00
N ASN A 201 -12.28 -0.15 4.89
CA ASN A 201 -11.07 -0.97 4.81
C ASN A 201 -9.76 -0.15 4.91
N GLY A 202 -9.82 1.18 4.77
CA GLY A 202 -8.72 2.09 5.08
C GLY A 202 -8.24 2.00 6.54
N LEU A 203 -9.08 1.49 7.46
CA LEU A 203 -8.67 1.14 8.84
C LEU A 203 -7.47 0.19 8.88
N GLY A 204 -7.22 -0.62 7.86
CA GLY A 204 -6.09 -1.53 7.80
C GLY A 204 -4.74 -0.83 7.99
N PHE A 205 -4.57 0.38 7.44
CA PHE A 205 -3.34 1.16 7.61
C PHE A 205 -3.18 1.67 9.05
N LEU A 206 -4.24 2.15 9.67
CA LEU A 206 -4.23 2.58 11.08
C LEU A 206 -4.03 1.38 12.01
N LEU A 207 -4.67 0.26 11.73
CA LEU A 207 -4.48 -1.00 12.47
C LEU A 207 -3.02 -1.46 12.41
N GLY A 208 -2.33 -1.29 11.27
CA GLY A 208 -0.91 -1.56 11.12
C GLY A 208 -0.07 -0.76 12.11
N ALA A 209 -0.37 0.53 12.31
CA ALA A 209 0.30 1.37 13.30
C ALA A 209 0.06 0.85 14.75
N TYR A 210 -1.16 0.48 15.07
CA TYR A 210 -1.49 -0.11 16.38
C TYR A 210 -0.84 -1.48 16.59
N CYS A 211 -0.78 -2.34 15.56
CA CYS A 211 -0.10 -3.63 15.62
C CYS A 211 1.40 -3.47 15.88
N MET A 212 2.04 -2.48 15.26
CA MET A 212 3.45 -2.19 15.53
C MET A 212 3.66 -1.72 16.97
N TRP A 213 2.86 -0.78 17.43
CA TRP A 213 2.98 -0.28 18.81
C TRP A 213 2.69 -1.40 19.83
N GLY A 214 1.58 -2.11 19.68
CA GLY A 214 1.20 -3.23 20.56
C GLY A 214 2.22 -4.36 20.56
N GLY A 215 2.80 -4.67 19.37
CA GLY A 215 3.84 -5.68 19.23
C GLY A 215 5.11 -5.32 20.00
N ILE A 216 5.56 -4.05 19.94
CA ILE A 216 6.71 -3.60 20.73
C ILE A 216 6.40 -3.60 22.24
N TRP A 217 5.22 -3.13 22.62
CA TRP A 217 4.77 -3.18 24.01
C TRP A 217 4.74 -4.62 24.54
N LEU A 218 4.23 -5.57 23.76
CA LEU A 218 4.21 -6.99 24.11
C LEU A 218 5.63 -7.55 24.27
N LEU A 219 6.54 -7.25 23.34
CA LEU A 219 7.93 -7.68 23.40
C LEU A 219 8.62 -7.16 24.65
N GLN A 220 8.41 -5.88 25.03
CA GLN A 220 8.92 -5.29 26.27
C GLN A 220 8.37 -6.02 27.50
N LYS A 221 7.07 -6.33 27.50
CA LYS A 221 6.46 -7.07 28.60
C LYS A 221 7.02 -8.48 28.75
N ILE A 222 7.23 -9.19 27.64
CA ILE A 222 7.86 -10.52 27.64
C ILE A 222 9.31 -10.44 28.12
N GLN A 223 10.04 -9.39 27.72
CA GLN A 223 11.41 -9.14 28.21
C GLN A 223 11.44 -8.87 29.72
N SER A 224 10.48 -8.11 30.26
CA SER A 224 10.39 -7.85 31.70
C SER A 224 10.07 -9.10 32.54
N LEU A 225 9.63 -10.19 31.91
CA LEU A 225 9.39 -11.49 32.52
C LEU A 225 10.58 -12.46 32.35
N ASP A 226 11.75 -11.98 31.91
CA ASP A 226 12.98 -12.75 31.63
C ASP A 226 12.77 -13.95 30.65
N LEU A 227 11.70 -13.90 29.85
CA LEU A 227 11.40 -14.97 28.89
C LEU A 227 12.14 -14.80 27.54
N LEU A 228 12.60 -13.60 27.24
CA LEU A 228 13.38 -13.28 26.04
C LEU A 228 14.53 -12.34 26.39
N ASN A 229 15.74 -12.69 25.95
CA ASN A 229 16.91 -11.81 26.05
C ASN A 229 17.02 -10.98 24.76
N ILE A 230 16.22 -9.94 24.67
CA ILE A 230 16.19 -9.07 23.49
C ILE A 230 17.45 -8.21 23.51
N PRO A 231 18.38 -8.32 22.53
CA PRO A 231 19.61 -7.53 22.52
C PRO A 231 19.37 -6.06 22.19
N ILE A 232 18.12 -5.66 22.11
CA ILE A 232 17.69 -4.27 22.00
C ILE A 232 17.50 -3.75 23.41
N SER A 233 18.56 -3.20 24.02
CA SER A 233 18.41 -2.42 25.24
C SER A 233 17.57 -1.19 24.92
N ILE A 234 16.28 -1.30 25.17
CA ILE A 234 15.31 -0.22 25.03
C ILE A 234 15.49 0.78 26.20
N ASN A 235 16.07 0.30 27.28
CA ASN A 235 16.45 1.09 28.46
C ASN A 235 17.95 0.90 28.76
N ASN A 236 18.70 1.99 28.74
CA ASN A 236 20.03 2.16 29.37
C ASN A 236 21.23 1.39 28.81
N SER A 237 21.76 1.77 27.66
CA SER A 237 23.15 1.42 27.29
C SER A 237 23.88 2.54 26.54
N ILE A 238 23.79 3.79 27.04
CA ILE A 238 24.61 4.91 26.55
C ILE A 238 25.40 5.54 27.74
N GLN A 239 25.70 4.78 28.81
CA GLN A 239 26.54 5.33 29.87
C GLN A 239 27.97 4.81 29.90
N ASN A 240 28.35 3.78 29.14
CA ASN A 240 29.67 3.16 29.35
C ASN A 240 30.45 2.79 28.05
N ILE A 241 30.32 3.50 26.96
CA ILE A 241 31.30 3.44 25.88
C ILE A 241 31.67 4.87 25.54
N GLY A 242 32.88 5.27 25.95
CA GLY A 242 33.51 6.55 25.62
C GLY A 242 33.84 6.60 24.12
N VAL A 243 32.85 6.94 23.32
CA VAL A 243 33.00 7.28 21.90
C VAL A 243 32.52 8.73 21.74
N GLU A 244 33.42 9.57 21.22
CA GLU A 244 33.23 10.98 20.93
C GLU A 244 31.82 11.31 20.39
N LYS A 245 31.28 12.39 20.94
CA LYS A 245 30.04 13.04 20.50
C LYS A 245 30.09 13.39 18.99
N SER A 246 29.71 12.48 18.16
CA SER A 246 29.25 12.84 16.82
C SER A 246 27.78 13.27 16.92
N ASP A 247 27.47 14.51 16.57
CA ASP A 247 26.17 15.20 16.71
C ASP A 247 25.00 14.62 15.89
N LYS A 248 25.03 13.33 15.56
CA LYS A 248 23.95 12.61 14.87
C LYS A 248 23.58 11.32 15.60
N GLU A 249 23.07 11.48 16.82
CA GLU A 249 22.37 10.39 17.49
C GLU A 249 21.05 10.10 16.75
N PHE A 250 21.12 9.22 15.77
CA PHE A 250 19.94 8.68 15.07
C PHE A 250 19.16 7.84 16.09
N SER A 251 18.09 8.42 16.64
CA SER A 251 17.18 7.70 17.52
C SER A 251 16.60 6.49 16.78
N SER A 252 16.77 5.29 17.34
CA SER A 252 16.22 4.06 16.76
C SER A 252 14.70 4.17 16.61
N PRO A 253 14.11 3.93 15.43
CA PRO A 253 12.65 3.96 15.25
C PRO A 253 11.90 3.06 16.24
N LEU A 254 12.47 1.92 16.63
CA LEU A 254 11.93 1.01 17.64
C LEU A 254 11.88 1.67 19.03
N LYS A 255 12.94 2.39 19.42
CA LYS A 255 12.96 3.13 20.68
C LYS A 255 11.89 4.21 20.70
N ASN A 256 11.74 4.96 19.60
CA ASN A 256 10.74 6.03 19.54
C ASN A 256 9.31 5.47 19.49
N LEU A 257 9.09 4.33 18.85
CA LEU A 257 7.81 3.63 18.85
C LEU A 257 7.42 3.15 20.27
N SER A 258 8.40 2.64 21.03
CA SER A 258 8.17 2.22 22.41
C SER A 258 7.92 3.38 23.38
N GLN A 259 8.33 4.60 23.01
CA GLN A 259 8.12 5.83 23.78
C GLN A 259 6.81 6.55 23.44
N LEU A 260 6.02 6.06 22.45
CA LEU A 260 4.71 6.62 22.22
C LEU A 260 3.81 6.33 23.41
N SER A 261 3.29 7.40 23.99
CA SER A 261 2.37 7.31 25.13
C SER A 261 0.95 6.92 24.66
N TRP A 262 0.14 6.45 25.59
CA TRP A 262 -1.30 6.24 25.33
C TRP A 262 -2.02 7.52 24.90
N ILE A 263 -1.53 8.69 25.35
CA ILE A 263 -2.07 10.00 24.97
C ILE A 263 -1.76 10.28 23.49
N ASP A 264 -0.53 10.01 23.02
CA ASP A 264 -0.16 10.17 21.59
C ASP A 264 -1.05 9.27 20.72
N LEU A 265 -1.29 8.02 21.14
CA LEU A 265 -2.17 7.10 20.41
C LEU A 265 -3.63 7.55 20.42
N LEU A 266 -4.14 7.95 21.60
CA LEU A 266 -5.53 8.37 21.73
C LEU A 266 -5.80 9.68 20.97
N CYS A 267 -4.92 10.67 21.11
CA CYS A 267 -5.10 11.98 20.49
C CYS A 267 -4.75 11.95 19.00
N ASP A 268 -3.52 11.53 18.65
CA ASP A 268 -3.02 11.70 17.28
C ASP A 268 -3.51 10.59 16.34
N LEU A 269 -3.59 9.35 16.83
CA LEU A 269 -3.99 8.20 16.02
C LEU A 269 -5.42 7.70 16.30
N GLY A 270 -6.11 8.23 17.28
CA GLY A 270 -7.50 7.94 17.62
C GLY A 270 -8.44 9.10 17.29
N LEU A 271 -8.31 10.19 18.08
CA LEU A 271 -9.23 11.33 18.01
C LEU A 271 -9.11 12.10 16.69
N ILE A 272 -7.89 12.39 16.22
CA ILE A 272 -7.70 13.11 14.93
C ILE A 272 -8.32 12.34 13.77
N PRO A 273 -8.04 11.04 13.54
CA PRO A 273 -8.72 10.28 12.48
C PRO A 273 -10.23 10.29 12.60
N ALA A 274 -10.77 10.18 13.82
CA ALA A 274 -12.22 10.23 14.07
C ALA A 274 -12.80 11.60 13.71
N ILE A 275 -12.15 12.69 14.10
CA ILE A 275 -12.59 14.06 13.75
C ILE A 275 -12.59 14.26 12.23
N ILE A 276 -11.51 13.85 11.54
CA ILE A 276 -11.42 13.97 10.09
C ILE A 276 -12.53 13.16 9.41
N TYR A 277 -12.78 11.95 9.88
CA TYR A 277 -13.90 11.13 9.40
C TYR A 277 -15.24 11.84 9.58
N PHE A 278 -15.51 12.38 10.76
CA PHE A 278 -16.76 13.08 11.06
C PHE A 278 -16.91 14.34 10.19
N VAL A 279 -15.86 15.15 10.11
CA VAL A 279 -15.84 16.39 9.31
C VAL A 279 -16.03 16.10 7.82
N SER A 280 -15.52 14.97 7.32
CA SER A 280 -15.70 14.58 5.93
C SER A 280 -17.18 14.37 5.54
N TRP A 281 -18.04 14.02 6.49
CA TRP A 281 -19.47 13.88 6.27
C TRP A 281 -20.25 15.22 6.27
N ALA A 282 -19.66 16.30 6.80
CA ALA A 282 -20.35 17.57 6.93
C ALA A 282 -20.89 18.14 5.60
N PRO A 283 -20.14 18.14 4.47
CA PRO A 283 -20.70 18.60 3.20
C PRO A 283 -21.87 17.76 2.70
N HIS A 284 -21.80 16.42 2.85
CA HIS A 284 -22.91 15.53 2.48
C HIS A 284 -24.16 15.83 3.28
N LEU A 285 -24.05 15.92 4.61
CA LEU A 285 -25.16 16.19 5.51
C LEU A 285 -25.73 17.61 5.35
N HIS A 286 -24.91 18.55 4.95
CA HIS A 286 -25.38 19.91 4.62
C HIS A 286 -26.24 19.94 3.35
N LEU A 287 -25.85 19.19 2.32
CA LEU A 287 -26.60 19.09 1.06
C LEU A 287 -27.84 18.17 1.22
N PHE A 288 -27.68 17.08 1.96
CA PHE A 288 -28.68 16.03 2.12
C PHE A 288 -28.84 15.69 3.60
N PRO A 289 -29.63 16.47 4.35
CA PRO A 289 -29.77 16.30 5.82
C PRO A 289 -30.51 15.02 6.22
N ASN A 290 -31.23 14.42 5.28
CA ASN A 290 -31.98 13.17 5.48
C ASN A 290 -31.51 12.09 4.50
N PRO A 291 -31.14 10.88 4.99
CA PRO A 291 -31.05 10.48 6.39
C PRO A 291 -29.86 11.10 7.12
N GLY A 292 -29.96 11.29 8.44
CA GLY A 292 -28.88 11.86 9.25
C GLY A 292 -27.69 10.89 9.40
N PHE A 293 -26.58 11.39 9.96
CA PHE A 293 -25.28 10.68 10.06
C PHE A 293 -25.41 9.21 10.52
N TRP A 294 -26.07 8.95 11.64
CA TRP A 294 -26.21 7.60 12.18
C TRP A 294 -27.06 6.68 11.30
N ALA A 295 -28.14 7.22 10.73
CA ALA A 295 -29.02 6.44 9.87
C ALA A 295 -28.31 6.03 8.56
N ILE A 296 -27.46 6.90 7.98
CA ILE A 296 -26.63 6.56 6.82
C ILE A 296 -25.71 5.38 7.15
N HIS A 297 -25.05 5.41 8.32
CA HIS A 297 -24.16 4.34 8.72
C HIS A 297 -24.89 3.01 8.95
N GLN A 298 -26.06 3.04 9.57
CA GLN A 298 -26.90 1.86 9.72
C GLN A 298 -27.33 1.29 8.36
N GLN A 299 -27.74 2.14 7.42
CA GLN A 299 -28.13 1.72 6.08
C GLN A 299 -26.93 1.13 5.32
N SER A 300 -25.75 1.76 5.40
CA SER A 300 -24.52 1.25 4.76
C SER A 300 -24.11 -0.10 5.36
N PHE A 301 -24.24 -0.27 6.67
CA PHE A 301 -23.97 -1.55 7.33
C PHE A 301 -24.95 -2.63 6.85
N ALA A 302 -26.25 -2.34 6.85
CA ALA A 302 -27.27 -3.26 6.39
C ALA A 302 -27.08 -3.64 4.91
N PHE A 303 -26.74 -2.67 4.07
CA PHE A 303 -26.43 -2.92 2.67
C PHE A 303 -25.26 -3.90 2.50
N HIS A 304 -24.16 -3.69 3.23
CA HIS A 304 -23.00 -4.58 3.16
C HIS A 304 -23.23 -5.97 3.76
N ASP A 305 -24.11 -6.10 4.74
CA ASP A 305 -24.47 -7.37 5.37
C ASP A 305 -25.38 -8.23 4.46
N GLN A 306 -26.21 -7.58 3.67
CA GLN A 306 -27.11 -8.23 2.71
C GLN A 306 -26.42 -8.71 1.43
N LEU A 307 -25.19 -8.24 1.15
CA LEU A 307 -24.44 -8.70 -0.01
C LEU A 307 -24.03 -10.17 0.18
N GLY A 308 -24.61 -11.05 -0.63
CA GLY A 308 -24.32 -12.48 -0.59
C GLY A 308 -22.86 -12.81 -0.99
N SER A 309 -22.49 -14.09 -0.86
CA SER A 309 -21.09 -14.56 -0.95
C SER A 309 -20.77 -15.41 -2.19
N SER A 310 -21.75 -15.67 -3.09
CA SER A 310 -21.53 -16.57 -4.22
C SER A 310 -21.09 -15.86 -5.51
N GLN A 311 -20.44 -16.59 -6.40
CA GLN A 311 -20.09 -16.12 -7.75
C GLN A 311 -21.33 -15.84 -8.62
N ASP A 312 -22.49 -16.39 -8.23
CA ASP A 312 -23.76 -16.13 -8.92
C ASP A 312 -24.20 -14.66 -8.78
N ILE A 313 -23.66 -13.95 -7.77
CA ILE A 313 -23.95 -12.53 -7.53
C ILE A 313 -23.13 -11.64 -8.45
N HIS A 314 -21.85 -11.96 -8.61
CA HIS A 314 -20.96 -11.22 -9.49
C HIS A 314 -19.83 -12.14 -10.02
N PRO A 315 -19.54 -12.17 -11.32
CA PRO A 315 -18.58 -13.11 -11.92
C PRO A 315 -17.14 -12.94 -11.38
N TYR A 316 -16.78 -11.76 -10.88
CA TYR A 316 -15.43 -11.47 -10.34
C TYR A 316 -15.31 -11.62 -8.83
N CYS A 317 -16.31 -12.18 -8.14
CA CYS A 317 -16.19 -12.49 -6.72
C CYS A 317 -15.00 -13.42 -6.46
N SER A 318 -14.20 -13.08 -5.47
CA SER A 318 -12.99 -13.86 -5.11
C SER A 318 -12.77 -13.86 -3.61
N ARG A 319 -12.21 -14.95 -3.11
CA ARG A 319 -11.90 -15.10 -1.67
C ARG A 319 -10.54 -14.48 -1.35
N TRP A 320 -10.41 -13.88 -0.19
CA TRP A 320 -9.22 -13.14 0.24
C TRP A 320 -7.91 -13.91 0.09
N TYR A 321 -7.88 -15.21 0.38
CA TYR A 321 -6.67 -16.05 0.28
C TYR A 321 -6.23 -16.35 -1.16
N THR A 322 -7.06 -16.06 -2.16
CA THR A 322 -6.73 -16.23 -3.59
C THR A 322 -6.03 -14.99 -4.17
N TRP A 323 -6.12 -13.85 -3.49
CA TRP A 323 -5.62 -12.58 -4.01
C TRP A 323 -4.10 -12.51 -4.16
N PRO A 324 -3.27 -13.02 -3.20
CA PRO A 324 -1.82 -13.00 -3.36
C PRO A 324 -1.33 -13.72 -4.63
N LEU A 325 -2.10 -14.69 -5.13
CA LEU A 325 -1.80 -15.43 -6.35
C LEU A 325 -2.53 -14.86 -7.58
N MET A 326 -3.35 -13.82 -7.39
CA MET A 326 -4.10 -13.14 -8.45
C MET A 326 -4.99 -14.11 -9.27
N LEU A 327 -5.69 -15.03 -8.57
CA LEU A 327 -6.45 -16.09 -9.24
C LEU A 327 -7.70 -15.57 -9.98
N ARG A 328 -8.28 -14.42 -9.56
CA ARG A 328 -9.48 -13.85 -10.21
C ARG A 328 -9.33 -12.33 -10.32
N PRO A 329 -8.76 -11.80 -11.41
CA PRO A 329 -8.75 -10.36 -11.70
C PRO A 329 -10.16 -9.86 -12.07
N VAL A 330 -10.29 -8.55 -12.20
CA VAL A 330 -11.55 -7.88 -12.51
C VAL A 330 -11.44 -7.24 -13.90
N ALA A 331 -12.32 -7.60 -14.83
CA ALA A 331 -12.40 -6.91 -16.10
C ALA A 331 -13.11 -5.56 -15.89
N TYR A 332 -12.46 -4.48 -16.28
CA TYR A 332 -13.01 -3.12 -16.21
C TYR A 332 -13.71 -2.76 -17.52
N PHE A 333 -13.10 -3.12 -18.64
CA PHE A 333 -13.64 -2.81 -19.96
C PHE A 333 -13.29 -3.93 -20.95
N PHE A 334 -14.22 -4.25 -21.82
CA PHE A 334 -13.99 -5.12 -22.97
C PHE A 334 -14.86 -4.65 -24.13
N ASP A 335 -14.24 -4.47 -25.29
CA ASP A 335 -14.92 -4.15 -26.54
C ASP A 335 -14.27 -4.90 -27.70
N GLN A 336 -15.08 -5.24 -28.71
CA GLN A 336 -14.67 -5.97 -29.89
C GLN A 336 -15.10 -5.19 -31.14
N VAL A 337 -14.12 -4.83 -31.95
CA VAL A 337 -14.34 -4.12 -33.22
C VAL A 337 -13.83 -4.97 -34.34
N THR A 338 -14.69 -5.26 -35.34
CA THR A 338 -14.29 -5.92 -36.58
C THR A 338 -14.15 -4.86 -37.66
N LYS A 339 -12.94 -4.72 -38.23
CA LYS A 339 -12.68 -3.81 -39.34
C LYS A 339 -13.28 -4.41 -40.62
N GLU A 340 -14.25 -3.75 -41.21
CA GLU A 340 -14.94 -4.23 -42.44
C GLU A 340 -13.98 -4.44 -43.63
N GLU A 341 -12.99 -3.54 -43.78
CA GLU A 341 -12.02 -3.59 -44.90
C GLU A 341 -11.10 -4.82 -44.86
N THR A 342 -10.70 -5.29 -43.67
CA THR A 342 -9.72 -6.37 -43.51
C THR A 342 -10.29 -7.63 -42.87
N ASN A 343 -11.57 -7.62 -42.49
CA ASN A 343 -12.23 -8.64 -41.68
C ASN A 343 -11.42 -9.06 -40.42
N GLN A 344 -10.61 -8.15 -39.91
CA GLN A 344 -9.80 -8.38 -38.72
C GLN A 344 -10.55 -7.94 -37.47
N THR A 345 -10.65 -8.84 -36.50
CA THR A 345 -11.20 -8.55 -35.19
C THR A 345 -10.12 -7.98 -34.28
N ILE A 346 -10.41 -6.86 -33.64
CA ILE A 346 -9.53 -6.18 -32.67
C ILE A 346 -10.26 -6.15 -31.33
N TYR A 347 -9.56 -6.56 -30.28
CA TYR A 347 -10.01 -6.47 -28.89
C TYR A 347 -9.42 -5.27 -28.20
N TYR A 348 -10.25 -4.53 -27.47
CA TYR A 348 -9.87 -3.49 -26.52
C TYR A 348 -10.27 -3.97 -25.13
N ALA A 349 -9.30 -4.31 -24.30
CA ALA A 349 -9.55 -4.86 -22.99
C ALA A 349 -8.77 -4.08 -21.93
N VAL A 350 -9.44 -3.74 -20.82
CA VAL A 350 -8.80 -3.24 -19.61
C VAL A 350 -9.15 -4.15 -18.46
N GLN A 351 -8.12 -4.69 -17.82
CA GLN A 351 -8.32 -5.57 -16.67
C GLN A 351 -7.60 -5.01 -15.44
N GLY A 352 -8.31 -4.97 -14.32
CA GLY A 352 -7.75 -4.81 -13.00
C GLY A 352 -6.98 -6.06 -12.60
N THR A 353 -5.80 -6.22 -13.18
CA THR A 353 -4.84 -7.29 -12.92
C THR A 353 -3.50 -6.69 -12.57
N GLY A 354 -2.81 -7.26 -11.57
CA GLY A 354 -1.44 -6.88 -11.24
C GLY A 354 -0.43 -7.35 -12.30
N ASN A 355 0.81 -6.99 -12.11
CA ASN A 355 1.91 -7.65 -12.83
C ASN A 355 2.08 -9.07 -12.24
N PRO A 356 1.79 -10.16 -12.98
CA PRO A 356 1.76 -11.50 -12.40
C PRO A 356 3.07 -11.91 -11.74
N VAL A 357 4.18 -11.63 -12.40
CA VAL A 357 5.52 -11.98 -11.90
C VAL A 357 5.83 -11.20 -10.62
N LEU A 358 5.52 -9.89 -10.59
CA LEU A 358 5.67 -9.07 -9.40
C LEU A 358 4.84 -9.61 -8.23
N TRP A 359 3.57 -9.95 -8.47
CA TRP A 359 2.66 -10.42 -7.42
C TRP A 359 3.09 -11.75 -6.83
N TRP A 360 3.47 -12.72 -7.66
CA TRP A 360 3.91 -14.04 -7.21
C TRP A 360 5.24 -13.98 -6.46
N PHE A 361 6.23 -13.24 -6.97
CA PHE A 361 7.49 -13.06 -6.26
C PHE A 361 7.31 -12.25 -4.97
N SER A 362 6.41 -11.27 -4.95
CA SER A 362 6.12 -10.48 -3.74
C SER A 362 5.40 -11.32 -2.68
N SER A 363 4.52 -12.23 -3.09
CA SER A 363 3.86 -13.19 -2.20
C SER A 363 4.87 -14.16 -1.58
N ALA A 364 5.82 -14.67 -2.37
CA ALA A 364 6.93 -15.45 -1.84
C ALA A 364 7.83 -14.62 -0.92
N ALA A 365 8.12 -13.37 -1.29
CA ALA A 365 8.96 -12.47 -0.52
C ALA A 365 8.38 -12.17 0.86
N ILE A 366 7.08 -11.86 0.96
CA ILE A 366 6.45 -11.57 2.26
C ILE A 366 6.45 -12.81 3.17
N LEU A 367 6.30 -14.03 2.63
CA LEU A 367 6.44 -15.27 3.39
C LEU A 367 7.87 -15.43 3.92
N ILE A 368 8.90 -15.16 3.08
CA ILE A 368 10.30 -15.18 3.51
C ILE A 368 10.53 -14.14 4.62
N VAL A 369 10.00 -12.93 4.48
CA VAL A 369 10.10 -11.86 5.49
C VAL A 369 9.43 -12.29 6.81
N CYS A 370 8.27 -12.95 6.76
CA CYS A 370 7.62 -13.53 7.94
C CYS A 370 8.52 -14.57 8.63
N LEU A 371 9.10 -15.48 7.85
CA LEU A 371 10.00 -16.51 8.39
C LEU A 371 11.27 -15.89 9.01
N LEU A 372 11.84 -14.85 8.39
CA LEU A 372 12.98 -14.11 8.93
C LEU A 372 12.62 -13.42 10.25
N LEU A 373 11.45 -12.79 10.35
CA LEU A 373 10.96 -12.18 11.58
C LEU A 373 10.79 -13.23 12.70
N ILE A 374 10.14 -14.34 12.39
CA ILE A 374 9.94 -15.45 13.31
C ILE A 374 11.31 -15.98 13.79
N LYS A 375 12.23 -16.26 12.85
CA LYS A 375 13.59 -16.72 13.20
C LYS A 375 14.30 -15.75 14.13
N GLN A 376 14.16 -14.43 13.89
CA GLN A 376 14.78 -13.40 14.72
C GLN A 376 14.21 -13.40 16.15
N ILE A 377 12.88 -13.46 16.31
CA ILE A 377 12.22 -13.53 17.63
C ILE A 377 12.67 -14.78 18.38
N PHE A 378 12.72 -15.94 17.71
CA PHE A 378 13.16 -17.18 18.34
C PHE A 378 14.67 -17.19 18.68
N SER A 379 15.51 -16.47 17.93
CA SER A 379 16.94 -16.36 18.27
C SER A 379 17.16 -15.63 19.60
N TRP A 380 16.27 -14.75 20.00
CA TRP A 380 16.32 -14.05 21.29
C TRP A 380 15.94 -14.95 22.47
N SER A 381 15.14 -15.99 22.25
CA SER A 381 14.82 -16.98 23.30
C SER A 381 15.98 -17.92 23.62
N ASN A 382 17.01 -18.00 22.77
CA ASN A 382 18.15 -18.87 22.98
C ASN A 382 19.16 -18.37 24.00
N ALA A 383 19.19 -17.08 24.28
CA ALA A 383 20.12 -16.50 25.22
C ALA A 383 19.79 -16.83 26.69
N THR A 384 18.59 -17.37 26.96
CA THR A 384 18.14 -17.73 28.31
C THR A 384 18.49 -19.17 28.71
N ASP A 385 18.96 -20.04 27.80
CA ASP A 385 19.33 -21.42 28.12
C ASP A 385 20.58 -21.52 29.02
N SER A 386 21.34 -20.43 29.22
CA SER A 386 22.50 -20.36 30.13
C SER A 386 22.16 -19.85 31.54
N ALA A 387 20.93 -19.38 31.80
CA ALA A 387 20.48 -18.96 33.12
C ALA A 387 19.36 -19.87 33.61
N SER A 388 19.75 -20.90 34.37
CA SER A 388 18.85 -21.91 34.95
C SER A 388 17.96 -21.29 36.03
N LYS A 389 16.74 -20.83 35.65
CA LYS A 389 15.64 -20.71 36.62
C LYS A 389 14.41 -21.38 35.98
N SER A 390 13.87 -22.41 36.64
CA SER A 390 12.63 -23.06 36.21
C SER A 390 11.49 -22.05 36.25
N PRO A 391 10.63 -22.01 35.21
CA PRO A 391 9.50 -21.09 35.18
C PRO A 391 8.47 -21.45 36.25
N ASN A 392 8.06 -20.46 37.06
CA ASN A 392 7.12 -20.64 38.17
C ASN A 392 5.65 -20.79 37.76
N SER A 393 5.34 -20.95 36.44
CA SER A 393 3.96 -21.16 35.99
C SER A 393 3.86 -22.20 34.87
N ALA A 394 2.80 -23.02 34.89
CA ALA A 394 2.50 -24.02 33.88
C ALA A 394 2.35 -23.42 32.46
N ILE A 395 1.86 -22.20 32.35
CA ILE A 395 1.70 -21.45 31.09
C ILE A 395 3.06 -21.10 30.51
N ALA A 396 4.01 -20.65 31.34
CA ALA A 396 5.38 -20.34 30.94
C ALA A 396 6.12 -21.62 30.50
N PHE A 397 5.88 -22.75 31.16
CA PHE A 397 6.47 -24.06 30.78
C PHE A 397 5.94 -24.54 29.41
N LEU A 398 4.64 -24.48 29.16
CA LEU A 398 4.03 -24.85 27.88
C LEU A 398 4.50 -23.91 26.74
N ALA A 399 4.58 -22.61 27.00
CA ALA A 399 5.11 -21.66 26.04
C ALA A 399 6.58 -21.96 25.69
N LEU A 400 7.43 -22.25 26.68
CA LEU A 400 8.84 -22.62 26.49
C LEU A 400 8.98 -23.94 25.71
N ALA A 401 8.17 -24.96 26.02
CA ALA A 401 8.18 -26.23 25.32
C ALA A 401 7.78 -26.08 23.85
N THR A 402 6.76 -25.25 23.56
CA THR A 402 6.33 -24.94 22.20
C THR A 402 7.43 -24.18 21.44
N VAL A 403 8.03 -23.18 22.06
CA VAL A 403 9.16 -22.42 21.53
C VAL A 403 10.35 -23.33 21.20
N LYS A 404 10.72 -24.26 22.11
CA LYS A 404 11.80 -25.25 21.88
C LYS A 404 11.48 -26.19 20.70
N ARG A 405 10.24 -26.61 20.55
CA ARG A 405 9.80 -27.50 19.46
C ARG A 405 9.87 -26.80 18.09
N ILE A 406 9.37 -25.56 17.98
CA ILE A 406 9.44 -24.74 16.76
C ILE A 406 10.91 -24.42 16.43
N ARG A 407 11.74 -24.10 17.42
CA ARG A 407 13.16 -23.84 17.26
C ARG A 407 13.89 -25.04 16.62
N ASN A 408 13.68 -26.23 17.17
CA ASN A 408 14.34 -27.46 16.67
C ASN A 408 13.89 -27.75 15.24
N TRP A 409 12.63 -27.55 14.92
CA TRP A 409 12.12 -27.66 13.56
C TRP A 409 12.78 -26.61 12.62
N LEU A 410 12.88 -25.33 13.03
CA LEU A 410 13.56 -24.29 12.26
C LEU A 410 15.05 -24.56 12.03
N LYS A 411 15.77 -25.14 13.03
CA LYS A 411 17.17 -25.56 12.88
C LYS A 411 17.33 -26.69 11.86
N ASN A 412 16.37 -27.59 11.79
CA ASN A 412 16.38 -28.70 10.83
C ASN A 412 16.03 -28.25 9.40
N VAL A 413 15.06 -27.35 9.27
CA VAL A 413 14.62 -26.80 7.97
C VAL A 413 15.61 -25.77 7.41
N TRP A 414 16.34 -25.06 8.31
CA TRP A 414 17.29 -24.02 7.92
C TRP A 414 18.59 -24.19 8.71
N PRO A 415 19.45 -25.15 8.34
CA PRO A 415 20.72 -25.31 9.00
C PRO A 415 21.55 -24.04 8.94
N ASN A 416 22.18 -23.69 10.06
CA ASN A 416 23.05 -22.52 10.20
C ASN A 416 24.32 -22.68 9.32
N ARG A 417 24.17 -22.72 8.00
CA ARG A 417 25.26 -22.32 7.12
C ARG A 417 25.40 -20.82 7.31
N SER A 418 26.54 -20.42 7.83
CA SER A 418 26.94 -19.02 8.03
C SER A 418 27.06 -18.30 6.70
N THR A 419 25.96 -18.14 5.98
CA THR A 419 25.80 -17.03 5.04
C THR A 419 25.68 -15.78 5.93
N GLN A 420 26.82 -15.21 6.30
CA GLN A 420 26.90 -13.82 6.73
C GLN A 420 26.41 -12.97 5.55
N MET A 421 25.08 -12.92 5.39
CA MET A 421 24.50 -11.80 4.69
C MET A 421 24.99 -10.58 5.46
N ALA A 422 25.64 -9.63 4.78
CA ALA A 422 26.18 -8.41 5.35
C ALA A 422 25.03 -7.57 5.93
N PHE A 423 24.59 -7.91 7.12
CA PHE A 423 23.54 -7.22 7.83
C PHE A 423 24.15 -6.02 8.56
N SER A 424 23.77 -4.82 8.15
CA SER A 424 23.78 -3.66 9.02
C SER A 424 23.05 -4.03 10.33
N SER A 425 23.48 -3.54 11.46
CA SER A 425 23.08 -3.82 12.83
C SER A 425 21.86 -4.73 13.11
N PRO A 426 21.82 -5.54 14.17
CA PRO A 426 20.70 -6.44 14.55
C PRO A 426 19.34 -5.73 14.59
N VAL A 427 19.32 -4.42 14.88
CA VAL A 427 18.11 -3.59 14.95
C VAL A 427 17.44 -3.45 13.59
N HIS A 428 18.20 -3.22 12.50
CA HIS A 428 17.64 -3.12 11.15
C HIS A 428 17.14 -4.47 10.62
N GLN A 429 17.74 -5.58 11.07
CA GLN A 429 17.29 -6.92 10.71
C GLN A 429 15.90 -7.25 11.25
N PHE A 430 15.53 -6.70 12.39
CA PHE A 430 14.22 -6.88 12.99
C PHE A 430 13.21 -5.82 12.50
N TRP A 431 13.61 -4.55 12.45
CA TRP A 431 12.71 -3.42 12.22
C TRP A 431 11.95 -3.51 10.89
N ILE A 432 12.67 -3.77 9.77
CA ILE A 432 12.06 -3.81 8.45
C ILE A 432 11.08 -4.98 8.31
N PRO A 433 11.45 -6.24 8.63
CA PRO A 433 10.50 -7.35 8.67
C PRO A 433 9.30 -7.09 9.58
N PHE A 434 9.52 -6.54 10.77
CA PHE A 434 8.45 -6.23 11.72
C PHE A 434 7.46 -5.20 11.15
N TYR A 435 7.94 -4.12 10.56
CA TYR A 435 7.11 -3.12 9.88
C TYR A 435 6.30 -3.73 8.74
N LEU A 436 6.95 -4.49 7.87
CA LEU A 436 6.31 -5.07 6.68
C LEU A 436 5.24 -6.10 7.05
N VAL A 437 5.56 -7.03 7.95
CA VAL A 437 4.64 -8.09 8.39
C VAL A 437 3.45 -7.50 9.15
N SER A 438 3.67 -6.55 10.06
CA SER A 438 2.60 -5.90 10.82
C SER A 438 1.60 -5.21 9.90
N ASN A 439 2.09 -4.40 8.95
CA ASN A 439 1.23 -3.67 8.04
C ASN A 439 0.57 -4.57 6.98
N TYR A 440 1.29 -5.56 6.44
CA TYR A 440 0.72 -6.56 5.55
C TYR A 440 -0.43 -7.30 6.22
N SER A 441 -0.18 -7.83 7.42
CA SER A 441 -1.18 -8.59 8.18
C SER A 441 -2.39 -7.74 8.54
N ALA A 442 -2.21 -6.49 8.93
CA ALA A 442 -3.28 -5.58 9.29
C ALA A 442 -4.20 -5.22 8.10
N ASN A 443 -3.65 -5.16 6.88
CA ASN A 443 -4.42 -4.88 5.67
C ASN A 443 -4.97 -6.15 4.99
N PHE A 444 -4.48 -7.34 5.34
CA PHE A 444 -4.84 -8.59 4.70
C PHE A 444 -5.72 -9.51 5.56
N LEU A 445 -5.31 -9.77 6.82
CA LEU A 445 -5.98 -10.76 7.66
C LEU A 445 -7.44 -10.42 8.05
N PRO A 446 -7.85 -9.15 8.22
CA PRO A 446 -9.25 -8.85 8.54
C PRO A 446 -10.24 -9.37 7.49
N TRP A 447 -9.83 -9.52 6.24
CA TRP A 447 -10.65 -10.07 5.16
C TRP A 447 -11.05 -11.53 5.38
N ALA A 448 -10.35 -12.26 6.25
CA ALA A 448 -10.71 -13.63 6.63
C ALA A 448 -12.10 -13.72 7.31
N LYS A 449 -12.58 -12.63 7.90
CA LYS A 449 -13.89 -12.54 8.55
C LYS A 449 -15.00 -12.05 7.62
N VAL A 450 -14.66 -11.62 6.41
CA VAL A 450 -15.63 -11.07 5.46
C VAL A 450 -16.19 -12.19 4.61
N SER A 451 -17.49 -12.48 4.76
CA SER A 451 -18.19 -13.57 4.08
C SER A 451 -18.86 -13.15 2.76
N ARG A 452 -19.08 -11.84 2.55
CA ARG A 452 -19.72 -11.32 1.32
C ARG A 452 -18.80 -11.41 0.10
N CYS A 453 -19.36 -11.18 -1.08
CA CYS A 453 -18.58 -11.02 -2.32
C CYS A 453 -17.52 -9.94 -2.15
N THR A 454 -16.28 -10.31 -2.46
CA THR A 454 -15.11 -9.43 -2.42
C THR A 454 -14.33 -9.57 -3.73
N PHE A 455 -13.47 -8.61 -4.01
CA PHE A 455 -12.75 -8.51 -5.28
C PHE A 455 -11.26 -8.31 -5.06
N LEU A 456 -10.48 -8.59 -6.07
CA LEU A 456 -9.01 -8.49 -6.04
C LEU A 456 -8.50 -7.11 -5.60
N TYR A 457 -9.21 -6.02 -5.92
CA TYR A 457 -8.80 -4.66 -5.54
C TYR A 457 -8.73 -4.42 -4.02
N HIS A 458 -9.40 -5.24 -3.22
CA HIS A 458 -9.26 -5.17 -1.76
C HIS A 458 -7.86 -5.53 -1.27
N TYR A 459 -7.08 -6.26 -2.08
CA TYR A 459 -5.70 -6.62 -1.75
C TYR A 459 -4.69 -5.50 -2.02
N MET A 460 -5.02 -4.45 -2.76
CA MET A 460 -4.10 -3.37 -3.14
C MET A 460 -3.37 -2.76 -1.95
N SER A 461 -4.06 -2.55 -0.81
CA SER A 461 -3.44 -2.01 0.40
C SER A 461 -2.38 -2.93 0.99
N ALA A 462 -2.60 -4.24 0.94
CA ALA A 462 -1.66 -5.24 1.45
C ALA A 462 -0.51 -5.50 0.46
N SER A 463 -0.78 -5.54 -0.84
CA SER A 463 0.19 -5.88 -1.88
C SER A 463 1.43 -4.98 -1.86
N ILE A 464 1.28 -3.70 -1.52
CA ILE A 464 2.38 -2.74 -1.46
C ILE A 464 3.42 -3.12 -0.39
N PHE A 465 2.98 -3.65 0.75
CA PHE A 465 3.91 -4.14 1.77
C PHE A 465 4.63 -5.42 1.31
N ALA A 466 4.01 -6.23 0.47
CA ALA A 466 4.67 -7.36 -0.18
C ALA A 466 5.69 -6.87 -1.25
N PHE A 467 5.36 -5.83 -2.04
CA PHE A 467 6.30 -5.19 -2.98
C PHE A 467 7.51 -4.59 -2.27
N LEU A 468 7.29 -3.90 -1.15
CA LEU A 468 8.36 -3.42 -0.27
C LEU A 468 9.23 -4.59 0.23
N GLY A 469 8.62 -5.74 0.58
CA GLY A 469 9.33 -6.94 0.98
C GLY A 469 10.19 -7.51 -0.14
N LEU A 470 9.66 -7.62 -1.35
CA LEU A 470 10.42 -8.06 -2.52
C LEU A 470 11.58 -7.09 -2.84
N ALA A 471 11.29 -5.78 -2.88
CA ALA A 471 12.31 -4.76 -3.12
C ALA A 471 13.45 -4.82 -2.08
N TRP A 472 13.12 -5.09 -0.80
CA TRP A 472 14.09 -5.23 0.26
C TRP A 472 14.99 -6.47 0.08
N LEU A 473 14.43 -7.61 -0.31
CA LEU A 473 15.21 -8.83 -0.60
C LEU A 473 16.09 -8.62 -1.85
N VAL A 474 15.54 -8.05 -2.92
CA VAL A 474 16.27 -7.79 -4.17
C VAL A 474 17.42 -6.80 -3.92
N ASP A 475 17.20 -5.70 -3.17
CA ASP A 475 18.26 -4.75 -2.82
C ASP A 475 19.42 -5.42 -2.09
N ARG A 476 19.14 -6.39 -1.23
CA ARG A 476 20.16 -7.17 -0.50
C ARG A 476 20.89 -8.12 -1.42
N TRP A 477 20.17 -8.84 -2.29
CA TRP A 477 20.77 -9.76 -3.23
C TRP A 477 21.70 -9.03 -4.22
N LEU A 478 21.28 -7.87 -4.74
CA LEU A 478 22.11 -7.05 -5.61
C LEU A 478 23.38 -6.50 -4.92
N SER A 479 23.31 -6.28 -3.61
CA SER A 479 24.43 -5.82 -2.79
C SER A 479 25.30 -6.95 -2.23
N SER A 480 24.99 -8.21 -2.51
CA SER A 480 25.71 -9.37 -2.01
C SER A 480 27.04 -9.57 -2.73
N HIS A 481 28.02 -10.16 -2.04
CA HIS A 481 29.27 -10.64 -2.66
C HIS A 481 29.07 -11.91 -3.47
N GLU A 482 28.02 -12.70 -3.18
CA GLU A 482 27.70 -13.95 -3.87
C GLU A 482 27.10 -13.68 -5.25
N LEU A 483 27.73 -14.19 -6.30
CA LEU A 483 27.31 -13.99 -7.69
C LEU A 483 25.89 -14.49 -7.94
N TRP A 484 25.53 -15.66 -7.41
CA TRP A 484 24.21 -16.26 -7.61
C TRP A 484 23.09 -15.40 -7.02
N GLN A 485 23.32 -14.72 -5.89
CA GLN A 485 22.32 -13.80 -5.31
C GLN A 485 22.13 -12.58 -6.19
N ARG A 486 23.23 -11.99 -6.69
CA ARG A 486 23.15 -10.86 -7.63
C ARG A 486 22.42 -11.23 -8.91
N LEU A 487 22.74 -12.38 -9.48
CA LEU A 487 22.04 -12.90 -10.66
C LEU A 487 20.55 -13.11 -10.39
N MET A 488 20.18 -13.69 -9.26
CA MET A 488 18.77 -13.86 -8.85
C MET A 488 18.05 -12.51 -8.77
N GLY A 489 18.65 -11.50 -8.13
CA GLY A 489 18.07 -10.16 -8.05
C GLY A 489 17.86 -9.52 -9.43
N VAL A 490 18.86 -9.61 -10.32
CA VAL A 490 18.78 -9.08 -11.70
C VAL A 490 17.70 -9.83 -12.49
N THR A 491 17.67 -11.17 -12.39
CA THR A 491 16.69 -12.00 -13.10
C THR A 491 15.25 -11.65 -12.69
N ILE A 492 14.99 -11.48 -11.39
CA ILE A 492 13.66 -11.10 -10.91
C ILE A 492 13.24 -9.73 -11.47
N LEU A 493 14.12 -8.74 -11.43
CA LEU A 493 13.82 -7.41 -11.98
C LEU A 493 13.57 -7.46 -13.48
N PHE A 494 14.39 -8.22 -14.22
CA PHE A 494 14.20 -8.43 -15.66
C PHE A 494 12.85 -9.08 -15.96
N LEU A 495 12.49 -10.15 -15.26
CA LEU A 495 11.21 -10.85 -15.46
C LEU A 495 10.01 -9.97 -15.11
N VAL A 496 10.08 -9.17 -14.03
CA VAL A 496 9.02 -8.22 -13.66
C VAL A 496 8.86 -7.15 -14.74
N LEU A 497 9.96 -6.60 -15.26
CA LEU A 497 9.93 -5.60 -16.33
C LEU A 497 9.38 -6.20 -17.64
N ALA A 498 9.84 -7.38 -18.01
CA ALA A 498 9.36 -8.10 -19.21
C ALA A 498 7.86 -8.39 -19.11
N ALA A 499 7.39 -8.85 -17.93
CA ALA A 499 5.98 -9.04 -17.67
C ALA A 499 5.18 -7.73 -17.78
N PHE A 500 5.68 -6.63 -17.20
CA PHE A 500 5.02 -5.33 -17.31
C PHE A 500 4.83 -4.92 -18.77
N VAL A 501 5.86 -5.00 -19.60
CA VAL A 501 5.81 -4.67 -21.02
C VAL A 501 4.83 -5.61 -21.75
N PHE A 502 4.85 -6.90 -21.44
CA PHE A 502 3.97 -7.89 -22.05
C PHE A 502 2.48 -7.62 -21.76
N TRP A 503 2.11 -7.27 -20.51
CA TRP A 503 0.72 -6.94 -20.14
C TRP A 503 0.35 -5.47 -20.33
N LEU A 504 1.28 -4.58 -20.69
CA LEU A 504 1.01 -3.15 -20.88
C LEU A 504 -0.18 -2.85 -21.80
N PRO A 505 -0.42 -3.58 -22.93
CA PRO A 505 -1.59 -3.37 -23.76
C PRO A 505 -2.92 -3.52 -23.00
N ILE A 506 -3.02 -4.49 -22.09
CA ILE A 506 -4.22 -4.68 -21.25
C ILE A 506 -4.36 -3.59 -20.19
N TYR A 507 -3.26 -3.12 -19.62
CA TYR A 507 -3.31 -2.03 -18.62
C TYR A 507 -3.75 -0.70 -19.23
N LEU A 508 -3.39 -0.46 -20.49
CA LEU A 508 -3.67 0.80 -21.17
C LEU A 508 -4.85 0.71 -22.17
N GLY A 509 -5.46 -0.45 -22.32
CA GLY A 509 -6.54 -0.68 -23.29
C GLY A 509 -6.08 -0.47 -24.73
N LEU A 510 -4.91 -0.99 -25.12
CA LEU A 510 -4.40 -0.92 -26.48
C LEU A 510 -5.04 -2.00 -27.35
N PRO A 511 -5.10 -1.79 -28.70
CA PRO A 511 -5.63 -2.79 -29.61
C PRO A 511 -4.80 -4.08 -29.56
N LEU A 512 -5.50 -5.21 -29.50
CA LEU A 512 -4.91 -6.56 -29.51
C LEU A 512 -5.66 -7.43 -30.52
N SER A 513 -4.95 -8.34 -31.19
CA SER A 513 -5.62 -9.43 -31.88
C SER A 513 -6.22 -10.43 -30.84
N PRO A 514 -7.23 -11.24 -31.22
CA PRO A 514 -7.79 -12.28 -30.33
C PRO A 514 -6.73 -13.20 -29.76
N GLU A 515 -5.74 -13.62 -30.55
CA GLU A 515 -4.63 -14.48 -30.16
C GLU A 515 -3.72 -13.76 -29.17
N ALA A 516 -3.38 -12.49 -29.45
CA ALA A 516 -2.54 -11.68 -28.56
C ALA A 516 -3.22 -11.42 -27.20
N PHE A 517 -4.54 -11.29 -27.18
CA PHE A 517 -5.31 -11.23 -25.94
C PHE A 517 -5.25 -12.56 -25.18
N GLN A 518 -5.52 -13.68 -25.86
CA GLN A 518 -5.55 -15.01 -25.24
C GLN A 518 -4.21 -15.43 -24.63
N VAL A 519 -3.08 -15.15 -25.30
CA VAL A 519 -1.73 -15.44 -24.78
C VAL A 519 -1.45 -14.73 -23.45
N ARG A 520 -2.17 -13.65 -23.13
CA ARG A 520 -2.07 -12.90 -21.86
C ARG A 520 -2.98 -13.45 -20.77
N MET A 521 -3.93 -14.30 -21.12
CA MET A 521 -4.87 -14.94 -20.18
C MET A 521 -4.27 -16.27 -19.69
N TRP A 522 -3.29 -16.20 -18.79
CA TRP A 522 -2.56 -17.40 -18.33
C TRP A 522 -3.40 -18.37 -17.50
N LEU A 523 -4.43 -17.88 -16.84
CA LEU A 523 -5.37 -18.71 -16.09
C LEU A 523 -6.75 -18.59 -16.73
N LYS A 524 -7.48 -19.72 -16.82
CA LYS A 524 -8.87 -19.73 -17.31
C LYS A 524 -9.79 -18.78 -16.53
N SER A 525 -9.47 -18.54 -15.27
CA SER A 525 -10.21 -17.61 -14.41
C SER A 525 -9.94 -16.12 -14.70
N TRP A 526 -9.04 -15.80 -15.62
CA TRP A 526 -8.75 -14.41 -16.02
C TRP A 526 -9.63 -13.93 -17.19
N ILE A 527 -10.39 -14.83 -17.79
CA ILE A 527 -11.33 -14.55 -18.90
C ILE A 527 -12.72 -14.29 -18.34
#